data_f388b777c97aa92c4c2db14c5e9a3a94
#
_entry.id   f388b777c97aa92c4c2db14c5e9a3a94
#
_cell.length_a   1.000
_cell.length_b   1.000
_cell.length_c   1.000
_cell.angle_alpha   90.00
_cell.angle_beta   90.00
_cell.angle_gamma   90.00
#
_symmetry.space_group_name_H-M   'P 1'
#
loop_
_entity.id
_entity.type
_entity.pdbx_description
1 polymer ?
#
loop_
_entity_poly.entity_id
_entity_poly.type
_entity_poly.pdbx_seq_one_letter_code
_entity_poly.pdbx_strand_id
1 'polypeptide(L)'
;AGVIVDSEVARAAAEPVLPVRRPLPGFAAHVADAALREEPAAQRHQLTIDRGVQERLERVAKKAAARIGPKVSVAIVLARADTGAILAKAGSADYFDAARAGWIDMARVVRSPGSTLKPFIYGLAFEDGLVMQETTIEDRPANFAGYRPKNFDMEYQGDVSVRQALQLSLNVPAVRLLDTVGPVRLVARMKRGGVTPTLPEGERPGLAIGLGGVGLSLEELVQLYTGLSQRGRVARLHSRADAAAPKPPGEPILSPQAVWQITDILSGVAPPQGAPRLGIAYKTGTSYGYRDAWSVGYDGRHVIGVWVGRPDGGAVPGLTGYLAAAPILFEAFAKSGLGIAPRPRPPAGAVRLARAELPFAQRRFAPSARESADAPVEPAPEIVYPPQGARVDLGLRAGATMPLALKINGGRAPFRWLANGRPVRLSARRRTAAWTPDGAGASTLTVIDAAGRAASVNVFLE
;
A
#
# COMPACT_ATOMS: atom_id res chain seq x y z
N ALA A 1 55.67 -4.56 22.24
CA ALA A 1 55.48 -3.14 22.29
C ALA A 1 55.74 -2.57 20.91
N GLY A 2 54.66 -2.22 20.20
CA GLY A 2 54.74 -1.60 18.87
C GLY A 2 55.25 -0.16 19.05
N VAL A 3 56.31 0.14 18.45
CA VAL A 3 56.98 1.42 18.59
C VAL A 3 56.32 2.39 17.60
N ILE A 4 55.55 3.34 18.14
CA ILE A 4 55.21 4.56 17.39
C ILE A 4 56.46 5.44 17.43
N VAL A 5 56.98 5.86 16.28
CA VAL A 5 58.17 6.73 16.19
C VAL A 5 57.88 8.12 16.75
N ASP A 6 58.82 8.74 17.44
CA ASP A 6 58.63 10.04 18.09
C ASP A 6 58.07 11.13 17.17
N SER A 7 58.39 11.09 15.89
CA SER A 7 57.81 11.99 14.89
C SER A 7 56.29 11.79 14.65
N GLU A 8 55.76 10.58 14.82
CA GLU A 8 54.31 10.30 14.75
C GLU A 8 53.61 10.72 16.03
N VAL A 9 54.26 10.57 17.20
CA VAL A 9 53.75 11.07 18.46
C VAL A 9 53.66 12.59 18.43
N ALA A 10 54.71 13.28 17.94
CA ALA A 10 54.71 14.72 17.80
C ALA A 10 53.65 15.23 16.83
N ARG A 11 53.42 14.51 15.71
CA ARG A 11 52.37 14.83 14.74
C ARG A 11 50.99 14.64 15.34
N ALA A 12 50.72 13.52 16.01
CA ALA A 12 49.47 13.24 16.67
C ALA A 12 49.13 14.22 17.81
N ALA A 13 50.19 14.66 18.55
CA ALA A 13 50.04 15.68 19.60
C ALA A 13 49.75 17.08 19.03
N ALA A 14 50.19 17.36 17.79
CA ALA A 14 49.96 18.63 17.11
C ALA A 14 48.61 18.66 16.32
N GLU A 15 47.96 17.53 16.15
CA GLU A 15 46.62 17.49 15.51
C GLU A 15 45.59 18.21 16.38
N PRO A 16 44.84 19.19 15.83
CA PRO A 16 43.84 19.89 16.61
C PRO A 16 42.74 18.93 17.03
N VAL A 17 42.62 18.64 18.31
CA VAL A 17 41.50 17.91 18.88
C VAL A 17 40.26 18.77 18.71
N LEU A 18 39.38 18.38 17.82
CA LEU A 18 38.10 19.09 17.64
C LEU A 18 37.31 19.02 18.96
N PRO A 19 37.01 20.18 19.60
CA PRO A 19 36.33 20.19 20.91
C PRO A 19 34.90 19.67 20.90
N VAL A 20 34.36 19.45 19.70
CA VAL A 20 33.01 18.94 19.53
C VAL A 20 33.07 17.71 18.63
N ARG A 21 32.62 16.56 19.16
CA ARG A 21 32.42 15.33 18.38
C ARG A 21 31.33 15.59 17.35
N ARG A 22 31.71 15.73 16.09
CA ARG A 22 30.69 15.79 15.03
C ARG A 22 29.92 14.46 15.04
N PRO A 23 28.57 14.47 15.15
CA PRO A 23 27.81 13.24 15.04
C PRO A 23 28.09 12.63 13.67
N LEU A 24 28.37 11.34 13.65
CA LEU A 24 28.45 10.59 12.38
C LEU A 24 27.14 10.72 11.63
N PRO A 25 27.18 10.92 10.29
CA PRO A 25 25.95 10.93 9.50
C PRO A 25 25.20 9.61 9.66
N GLY A 26 24.02 9.63 10.26
CA GLY A 26 23.18 8.46 10.50
C GLY A 26 22.22 8.15 9.35
N PHE A 27 22.61 8.39 8.07
CA PHE A 27 21.77 8.18 6.93
C PHE A 27 21.76 6.73 6.45
N ALA A 28 20.63 6.27 5.91
CA ALA A 28 20.45 4.94 5.33
C ALA A 28 20.84 3.79 6.27
N ALA A 29 20.58 3.92 7.58
CA ALA A 29 21.02 2.97 8.59
C ALA A 29 20.63 1.52 8.27
N HIS A 30 19.38 1.26 7.84
CA HIS A 30 18.94 -0.08 7.46
C HIS A 30 19.68 -0.64 6.23
N VAL A 31 20.08 0.23 5.29
CA VAL A 31 20.86 -0.19 4.11
C VAL A 31 22.29 -0.51 4.52
N ALA A 32 22.87 0.32 5.41
CA ALA A 32 24.20 0.06 5.96
C ALA A 32 24.24 -1.25 6.74
N ASP A 33 23.25 -1.50 7.61
CA ASP A 33 23.12 -2.77 8.34
C ASP A 33 22.99 -3.98 7.42
N ALA A 34 22.25 -3.85 6.33
CA ALA A 34 22.11 -4.91 5.35
C ALA A 34 23.42 -5.19 4.63
N ALA A 35 24.13 -4.14 4.18
CA ALA A 35 25.42 -4.26 3.50
C ALA A 35 26.46 -4.92 4.40
N LEU A 36 26.54 -4.52 5.67
CA LEU A 36 27.45 -5.12 6.66
C LEU A 36 27.15 -6.60 6.93
N ARG A 37 25.87 -6.98 6.96
CA ARG A 37 25.47 -8.39 7.14
C ARG A 37 25.76 -9.25 5.91
N GLU A 38 25.60 -8.69 4.72
CA GLU A 38 25.88 -9.39 3.45
C GLU A 38 27.37 -9.60 3.23
N GLU A 39 28.21 -8.62 3.58
CA GLU A 39 29.66 -8.70 3.42
C GLU A 39 30.40 -8.12 4.64
N PRO A 40 30.43 -8.86 5.76
CA PRO A 40 31.01 -8.35 7.01
C PRO A 40 32.53 -8.10 6.95
N ALA A 41 33.22 -8.75 6.02
CA ALA A 41 34.67 -8.59 5.85
C ALA A 41 35.05 -7.40 4.93
N ALA A 42 34.08 -6.80 4.23
CA ALA A 42 34.35 -5.70 3.33
C ALA A 42 34.63 -4.42 4.12
N GLN A 43 35.76 -3.79 3.85
CA GLN A 43 36.13 -2.51 4.48
C GLN A 43 35.37 -1.33 3.89
N ARG A 44 34.80 -1.47 2.70
CA ARG A 44 34.05 -0.44 1.98
C ARG A 44 32.88 -1.05 1.23
N HIS A 45 31.70 -0.43 1.39
CA HIS A 45 30.49 -0.76 0.67
C HIS A 45 30.11 0.38 -0.28
N GLN A 46 30.04 0.12 -1.57
CA GLN A 46 29.53 1.07 -2.56
C GLN A 46 28.04 0.85 -2.74
N LEU A 47 27.24 1.88 -2.45
CA LEU A 47 25.79 1.81 -2.50
C LEU A 47 25.24 2.66 -3.65
N THR A 48 24.04 2.28 -4.15
CA THR A 48 23.30 3.06 -5.16
C THR A 48 22.57 4.26 -4.55
N ILE A 49 22.62 4.40 -3.24
CA ILE A 49 21.93 5.46 -2.48
C ILE A 49 22.45 6.85 -2.87
N ASP A 50 21.54 7.72 -3.31
CA ASP A 50 21.82 9.14 -3.45
C ASP A 50 21.65 9.82 -2.08
N ARG A 51 22.73 10.39 -1.56
CA ARG A 51 22.74 11.01 -0.24
C ARG A 51 21.67 12.10 -0.11
N GLY A 52 21.54 12.99 -1.11
CA GLY A 52 20.62 14.11 -1.02
C GLY A 52 19.16 13.66 -1.07
N VAL A 53 18.86 12.64 -1.88
CA VAL A 53 17.52 12.01 -1.93
C VAL A 53 17.21 11.32 -0.62
N GLN A 54 18.16 10.55 -0.08
CA GLN A 54 18.04 9.84 1.20
C GLN A 54 17.68 10.78 2.35
N GLU A 55 18.46 11.84 2.53
CA GLU A 55 18.25 12.85 3.57
C GLU A 55 16.86 13.49 3.50
N ARG A 56 16.39 13.75 2.28
CA ARG A 56 15.05 14.33 2.06
C ARG A 56 13.95 13.36 2.41
N LEU A 57 14.06 12.08 2.00
CA LEU A 57 13.02 11.08 2.24
C LEU A 57 12.97 10.63 3.71
N GLU A 58 14.10 10.53 4.41
CA GLU A 58 14.10 10.29 5.86
C GLU A 58 13.39 11.41 6.63
N ARG A 59 13.63 12.68 6.24
CA ARG A 59 12.88 13.80 6.82
C ARG A 59 11.38 13.74 6.54
N VAL A 60 10.97 13.29 5.34
CA VAL A 60 9.56 13.08 5.00
C VAL A 60 8.98 11.99 5.89
N ALA A 61 9.64 10.84 6.02
CA ALA A 61 9.19 9.73 6.85
C ALA A 61 9.03 10.13 8.32
N LYS A 62 10.05 10.78 8.90
CA LYS A 62 10.06 11.24 10.30
C LYS A 62 8.92 12.22 10.59
N LYS A 63 8.76 13.25 9.74
CA LYS A 63 7.70 14.25 9.90
C LYS A 63 6.31 13.65 9.74
N ALA A 64 6.13 12.73 8.79
CA ALA A 64 4.86 12.07 8.56
C ALA A 64 4.46 11.19 9.74
N ALA A 65 5.37 10.38 10.27
CA ALA A 65 5.11 9.53 11.42
C ALA A 65 4.74 10.34 12.67
N ALA A 66 5.43 11.47 12.90
CA ALA A 66 5.12 12.36 14.03
C ALA A 66 3.72 12.96 13.93
N ARG A 67 3.22 13.25 12.72
CA ARG A 67 1.86 13.77 12.51
C ARG A 67 0.77 12.71 12.72
N ILE A 68 1.06 11.44 12.44
CA ILE A 68 0.06 10.38 12.48
C ILE A 68 -0.10 9.81 13.89
N GLY A 69 0.99 9.61 14.61
CA GLY A 69 0.90 9.12 16.00
C GLY A 69 2.21 8.56 16.56
N PRO A 70 2.29 8.40 17.88
CA PRO A 70 3.55 8.08 18.58
C PRO A 70 4.07 6.66 18.29
N LYS A 71 3.20 5.69 18.00
CA LYS A 71 3.58 4.29 17.71
C LYS A 71 3.59 3.96 16.23
N VAL A 72 3.29 4.94 15.37
CA VAL A 72 3.22 4.74 13.91
C VAL A 72 4.58 4.96 13.30
N SER A 73 5.00 4.07 12.41
CA SER A 73 6.19 4.20 11.60
C SER A 73 5.85 4.38 10.13
N VAL A 74 6.81 4.86 9.36
CA VAL A 74 6.71 5.10 7.92
C VAL A 74 7.94 4.51 7.27
N ALA A 75 7.75 3.65 6.27
CA ALA A 75 8.82 3.22 5.39
C ALA A 75 8.62 3.79 3.98
N ILE A 76 9.72 4.19 3.36
CA ILE A 76 9.75 4.73 1.99
C ILE A 76 10.87 4.06 1.22
N VAL A 77 10.58 3.56 0.03
CA VAL A 77 11.57 3.04 -0.92
C VAL A 77 11.42 3.79 -2.23
N LEU A 78 12.51 4.39 -2.72
CA LEU A 78 12.59 5.02 -4.03
C LEU A 78 13.62 4.28 -4.87
N ALA A 79 13.20 3.81 -6.04
CA ALA A 79 14.07 3.08 -6.96
C ALA A 79 13.97 3.62 -8.40
N ARG A 80 15.04 3.43 -9.15
CA ARG A 80 15.01 3.57 -10.62
C ARG A 80 14.27 2.40 -11.24
N ALA A 81 13.30 2.70 -12.05
CA ALA A 81 12.44 1.68 -12.67
C ALA A 81 13.16 0.87 -13.75
N ASP A 82 14.14 1.48 -14.44
CA ASP A 82 14.89 0.85 -15.53
C ASP A 82 15.99 -0.10 -15.04
N THR A 83 16.68 0.27 -13.95
CA THR A 83 17.81 -0.49 -13.43
C THR A 83 17.51 -1.28 -12.16
N GLY A 84 16.49 -0.90 -11.40
CA GLY A 84 16.21 -1.43 -10.07
C GLY A 84 17.11 -0.85 -8.96
N ALA A 85 17.98 0.12 -9.27
CA ALA A 85 18.83 0.75 -8.28
C ALA A 85 17.99 1.51 -7.24
N ILE A 86 18.12 1.15 -5.96
CA ILE A 86 17.48 1.86 -4.86
C ILE A 86 18.26 3.15 -4.61
N LEU A 87 17.64 4.30 -4.89
CA LEU A 87 18.25 5.61 -4.70
C LEU A 87 18.05 6.15 -3.28
N ALA A 88 16.98 5.71 -2.61
CA ALA A 88 16.75 6.02 -1.20
C ALA A 88 15.86 4.97 -0.55
N LYS A 89 16.13 4.69 0.72
CA LYS A 89 15.36 3.76 1.54
C LYS A 89 15.35 4.21 2.99
N ALA A 90 14.19 4.63 3.46
CA ALA A 90 13.90 4.80 4.87
C ALA A 90 13.11 3.57 5.33
N GLY A 91 13.72 2.65 6.05
CA GLY A 91 13.05 1.43 6.54
C GLY A 91 12.14 1.69 7.73
N SER A 92 12.30 2.84 8.40
CA SER A 92 11.45 3.32 9.49
C SER A 92 11.42 4.85 9.51
N ALA A 93 10.58 5.42 10.36
CA ALA A 93 10.53 6.87 10.58
C ALA A 93 11.82 7.45 11.17
N ASP A 94 12.47 6.70 12.05
CA ASP A 94 13.76 7.02 12.66
C ASP A 94 14.35 5.72 13.22
N TYR A 95 15.56 5.37 12.79
CA TYR A 95 16.23 4.12 13.18
C TYR A 95 16.44 4.01 14.70
N PHE A 96 16.71 5.10 15.38
CA PHE A 96 16.99 5.14 16.81
C PHE A 96 15.76 5.38 17.69
N ASP A 97 14.57 5.49 17.10
CA ASP A 97 13.33 5.66 17.85
C ASP A 97 12.83 4.31 18.40
N ALA A 98 13.14 4.04 19.67
CA ALA A 98 12.73 2.81 20.33
C ALA A 98 11.20 2.68 20.47
N ALA A 99 10.47 3.79 20.63
CA ALA A 99 9.02 3.76 20.75
C ALA A 99 8.32 3.28 19.47
N ARG A 100 8.97 3.44 18.32
CA ARG A 100 8.53 2.98 17.00
C ARG A 100 9.26 1.74 16.51
N ALA A 101 10.05 1.06 17.39
CA ALA A 101 10.91 -0.06 16.98
C ALA A 101 11.72 0.26 15.72
N GLY A 102 12.37 1.43 15.72
CA GLY A 102 12.99 2.03 14.54
C GLY A 102 14.06 1.17 13.86
N TRP A 103 14.69 0.25 14.58
CA TRP A 103 15.66 -0.71 14.05
C TRP A 103 15.05 -1.77 13.11
N ILE A 104 13.71 -1.93 13.12
CA ILE A 104 13.02 -2.86 12.21
C ILE A 104 12.92 -2.21 10.82
N ASP A 105 13.49 -2.86 9.83
CA ASP A 105 13.36 -2.45 8.44
C ASP A 105 11.97 -2.82 7.87
N MET A 106 11.00 -1.93 8.05
CA MET A 106 9.63 -2.14 7.60
C MET A 106 9.51 -2.20 6.07
N ALA A 107 10.53 -1.79 5.31
CA ALA A 107 10.55 -1.97 3.87
C ALA A 107 10.73 -3.44 3.46
N ARG A 108 11.24 -4.30 4.35
CA ARG A 108 11.46 -5.74 4.12
C ARG A 108 10.49 -6.63 4.89
N VAL A 109 9.75 -6.09 5.86
CA VAL A 109 8.76 -6.87 6.61
C VAL A 109 7.59 -7.26 5.72
N VAL A 110 7.24 -8.55 5.74
CA VAL A 110 6.10 -9.09 4.99
C VAL A 110 4.79 -8.67 5.67
N ARG A 111 3.91 -8.04 4.91
CA ARG A 111 2.60 -7.54 5.36
C ARG A 111 1.54 -7.75 4.26
N SER A 112 0.26 -7.67 4.61
CA SER A 112 -0.82 -7.69 3.63
C SER A 112 -0.78 -6.43 2.75
N PRO A 113 -0.61 -6.56 1.43
CA PRO A 113 -0.52 -5.43 0.51
C PRO A 113 -1.89 -4.77 0.22
N GLY A 114 -2.98 -5.36 0.69
CA GLY A 114 -4.33 -4.90 0.39
C GLY A 114 -4.58 -4.81 -1.11
N SER A 115 -5.10 -3.67 -1.54
CA SER A 115 -5.49 -3.43 -2.95
C SER A 115 -4.34 -3.06 -3.89
N THR A 116 -3.07 -3.08 -3.46
CA THR A 116 -1.94 -2.70 -4.34
C THR A 116 -1.70 -3.70 -5.47
N LEU A 117 -2.23 -4.92 -5.37
CA LEU A 117 -2.12 -5.95 -6.42
C LEU A 117 -3.18 -5.84 -7.53
N LYS A 118 -4.24 -5.04 -7.33
CA LYS A 118 -5.32 -4.90 -8.32
C LYS A 118 -4.82 -4.51 -9.72
N PRO A 119 -3.87 -3.59 -9.92
CA PRO A 119 -3.37 -3.26 -11.25
C PRO A 119 -2.91 -4.47 -12.05
N PHE A 120 -2.30 -5.46 -11.40
CA PHE A 120 -1.83 -6.69 -12.06
C PHE A 120 -2.98 -7.62 -12.46
N ILE A 121 -4.05 -7.66 -11.67
CA ILE A 121 -5.28 -8.41 -11.99
C ILE A 121 -5.93 -7.82 -13.24
N TYR A 122 -6.14 -6.51 -13.24
CA TYR A 122 -6.70 -5.79 -14.39
C TYR A 122 -5.79 -5.91 -15.63
N GLY A 123 -4.46 -5.89 -15.41
CA GLY A 123 -3.49 -6.08 -16.48
C GLY A 123 -3.60 -7.43 -17.17
N LEU A 124 -3.78 -8.50 -16.41
CA LEU A 124 -4.05 -9.83 -16.96
C LEU A 124 -5.36 -9.88 -17.75
N ALA A 125 -6.41 -9.23 -17.25
CA ALA A 125 -7.68 -9.17 -17.93
C ALA A 125 -7.61 -8.36 -19.24
N PHE A 126 -6.82 -7.29 -19.30
CA PHE A 126 -6.54 -6.54 -20.53
C PHE A 126 -5.71 -7.36 -21.52
N GLU A 127 -4.70 -8.07 -21.04
CA GLU A 127 -3.81 -8.92 -21.84
C GLU A 127 -4.60 -10.04 -22.54
N ASP A 128 -5.60 -10.60 -21.85
CA ASP A 128 -6.48 -11.64 -22.39
C ASP A 128 -7.62 -11.09 -23.28
N GLY A 129 -7.73 -9.78 -23.41
CA GLY A 129 -8.83 -9.15 -24.15
C GLY A 129 -10.21 -9.35 -23.53
N LEU A 130 -10.27 -9.76 -22.26
CA LEU A 130 -11.55 -9.96 -21.53
C LEU A 130 -12.30 -8.66 -21.32
N VAL A 131 -11.58 -7.59 -21.15
CA VAL A 131 -12.12 -6.25 -20.90
C VAL A 131 -11.26 -5.17 -21.56
N MET A 132 -11.88 -4.02 -21.78
CA MET A 132 -11.24 -2.75 -22.11
C MET A 132 -11.52 -1.74 -20.99
N GLN A 133 -10.89 -0.57 -21.05
CA GLN A 133 -11.05 0.45 -20.00
C GLN A 133 -12.50 0.87 -19.77
N GLU A 134 -13.30 0.96 -20.84
CA GLU A 134 -14.69 1.39 -20.78
C GLU A 134 -15.69 0.22 -20.81
N THR A 135 -15.23 -1.02 -20.68
CA THR A 135 -16.09 -2.19 -20.47
C THR A 135 -16.88 -2.01 -19.18
N THR A 136 -18.18 -2.25 -19.22
CA THR A 136 -19.03 -2.25 -18.02
C THR A 136 -18.78 -3.52 -17.21
N ILE A 137 -18.53 -3.35 -15.92
CA ILE A 137 -18.40 -4.44 -14.95
C ILE A 137 -19.30 -4.15 -13.75
N GLU A 138 -19.90 -5.19 -13.17
CA GLU A 138 -20.81 -5.02 -12.05
C GLU A 138 -20.08 -4.96 -10.72
N ASP A 139 -20.46 -3.99 -9.91
CA ASP A 139 -20.09 -3.88 -8.50
C ASP A 139 -21.33 -4.07 -7.63
N ARG A 140 -21.72 -5.33 -7.45
CA ARG A 140 -22.87 -5.80 -6.66
C ARG A 140 -22.45 -6.96 -5.78
N PRO A 141 -23.18 -7.29 -4.70
CA PRO A 141 -22.94 -8.50 -3.93
C PRO A 141 -22.77 -9.72 -4.82
N ALA A 142 -21.73 -10.48 -4.59
CA ALA A 142 -21.39 -11.66 -5.38
C ALA A 142 -20.86 -12.77 -4.47
N ASN A 143 -21.06 -14.02 -4.88
CA ASN A 143 -20.62 -15.20 -4.16
C ASN A 143 -19.83 -16.11 -5.12
N PHE A 144 -18.59 -16.37 -4.79
CA PHE A 144 -17.66 -17.21 -5.55
C PHE A 144 -17.39 -18.50 -4.76
N ALA A 145 -18.26 -19.49 -4.88
CA ALA A 145 -18.17 -20.76 -4.15
C ALA A 145 -17.95 -20.56 -2.62
N GLY A 146 -18.72 -19.65 -2.02
CA GLY A 146 -18.64 -19.32 -0.58
C GLY A 146 -17.80 -18.08 -0.26
N TYR A 147 -16.90 -17.65 -1.15
CA TYR A 147 -16.17 -16.41 -0.97
C TYR A 147 -17.01 -15.20 -1.39
N ARG A 148 -17.29 -14.30 -0.43
CA ARG A 148 -18.16 -13.13 -0.63
C ARG A 148 -17.37 -11.83 -0.41
N PRO A 149 -16.75 -11.26 -1.46
CA PRO A 149 -16.01 -10.01 -1.33
C PRO A 149 -16.94 -8.84 -1.02
N LYS A 150 -16.48 -7.92 -0.17
CA LYS A 150 -17.18 -6.68 0.17
C LYS A 150 -16.29 -5.49 -0.16
N ASN A 151 -16.87 -4.38 -0.62
CA ASN A 151 -16.13 -3.15 -0.80
C ASN A 151 -15.65 -2.59 0.55
N PHE A 152 -14.61 -1.77 0.50
CA PHE A 152 -14.00 -1.25 1.73
C PHE A 152 -14.96 -0.38 2.55
N ASP A 153 -15.81 0.40 1.88
CA ASP A 153 -16.87 1.26 2.45
C ASP A 153 -18.19 0.53 2.69
N MET A 154 -18.28 -0.78 2.35
CA MET A 154 -19.49 -1.60 2.40
C MET A 154 -20.61 -1.13 1.46
N GLU A 155 -20.32 -0.25 0.52
CA GLU A 155 -21.25 0.23 -0.50
C GLU A 155 -20.94 -0.39 -1.85
N TYR A 156 -21.97 -0.50 -2.72
CA TYR A 156 -21.83 -1.02 -4.07
C TYR A 156 -22.27 0.04 -5.07
N GLN A 157 -21.50 0.18 -6.14
CA GLN A 157 -21.69 1.23 -7.14
C GLN A 157 -22.61 0.81 -8.31
N GLY A 158 -23.02 -0.46 -8.35
CA GLY A 158 -23.80 -0.99 -9.47
C GLY A 158 -22.96 -1.21 -10.72
N ASP A 159 -23.43 -0.73 -11.85
CA ASP A 159 -22.72 -0.82 -13.14
C ASP A 159 -21.68 0.31 -13.23
N VAL A 160 -20.41 -0.06 -13.33
CA VAL A 160 -19.29 0.88 -13.48
C VAL A 160 -18.41 0.49 -14.66
N SER A 161 -17.61 1.43 -15.20
CA SER A 161 -16.56 1.04 -16.13
C SER A 161 -15.39 0.38 -15.39
N VAL A 162 -14.64 -0.46 -16.09
CA VAL A 162 -13.38 -1.05 -15.60
C VAL A 162 -12.42 0.04 -15.13
N ARG A 163 -12.38 1.19 -15.83
CA ARG A 163 -11.64 2.39 -15.42
C ARG A 163 -12.07 2.87 -14.03
N GLN A 164 -13.36 3.11 -13.85
CA GLN A 164 -13.91 3.57 -12.56
C GLN A 164 -13.67 2.53 -11.46
N ALA A 165 -13.88 1.25 -11.74
CA ALA A 165 -13.66 0.18 -10.78
C ALA A 165 -12.22 0.14 -10.24
N LEU A 166 -11.21 0.31 -11.11
CA LEU A 166 -9.81 0.35 -10.67
C LEU A 166 -9.45 1.66 -9.96
N GLN A 167 -9.95 2.82 -10.43
CA GLN A 167 -9.72 4.13 -9.80
C GLN A 167 -10.31 4.21 -8.40
N LEU A 168 -11.55 3.73 -8.23
CA LEU A 168 -12.23 3.65 -6.93
C LEU A 168 -11.74 2.47 -6.08
N SER A 169 -10.89 1.60 -6.66
CA SER A 169 -10.36 0.43 -5.97
C SER A 169 -11.43 -0.54 -5.47
N LEU A 170 -12.54 -0.70 -6.21
CA LEU A 170 -13.64 -1.58 -5.85
C LEU A 170 -13.16 -3.04 -5.71
N ASN A 171 -13.71 -3.76 -4.75
CA ASN A 171 -13.27 -5.11 -4.44
C ASN A 171 -13.95 -6.15 -5.34
N VAL A 172 -15.28 -6.06 -5.48
CA VAL A 172 -16.04 -7.05 -6.24
C VAL A 172 -15.61 -7.13 -7.69
N PRO A 173 -15.46 -6.02 -8.44
CA PRO A 173 -14.94 -6.06 -9.81
C PRO A 173 -13.56 -6.70 -9.92
N ALA A 174 -12.66 -6.41 -8.98
CA ALA A 174 -11.32 -7.00 -8.98
C ALA A 174 -11.34 -8.52 -8.76
N VAL A 175 -12.22 -9.01 -7.86
CA VAL A 175 -12.39 -10.44 -7.61
C VAL A 175 -13.05 -11.15 -8.80
N ARG A 176 -14.03 -10.52 -9.46
CA ARG A 176 -14.63 -11.05 -10.70
C ARG A 176 -13.59 -11.27 -11.79
N LEU A 177 -12.73 -10.28 -12.02
CA LEU A 177 -11.62 -10.42 -12.97
C LEU A 177 -10.64 -11.50 -12.52
N LEU A 178 -10.27 -11.53 -11.23
CA LEU A 178 -9.33 -12.53 -10.70
C LEU A 178 -9.88 -13.97 -10.82
N ASP A 179 -11.17 -14.17 -10.62
CA ASP A 179 -11.81 -15.47 -10.78
C ASP A 179 -11.66 -15.98 -12.23
N THR A 180 -11.76 -15.08 -13.20
CA THR A 180 -11.62 -15.42 -14.63
C THR A 180 -10.16 -15.61 -15.03
N VAL A 181 -9.25 -14.69 -14.66
CA VAL A 181 -7.83 -14.78 -15.05
C VAL A 181 -7.06 -15.83 -14.26
N GLY A 182 -7.54 -16.19 -13.07
CA GLY A 182 -6.98 -17.19 -12.18
C GLY A 182 -5.91 -16.66 -11.20
N PRO A 183 -6.10 -16.91 -9.90
CA PRO A 183 -5.15 -16.46 -8.86
C PRO A 183 -3.77 -17.12 -8.97
N VAL A 184 -3.68 -18.36 -9.44
CA VAL A 184 -2.42 -19.06 -9.69
C VAL A 184 -1.59 -18.34 -10.76
N ARG A 185 -2.24 -17.83 -11.80
CA ARG A 185 -1.58 -17.07 -12.87
C ARG A 185 -1.05 -15.74 -12.35
N LEU A 186 -1.79 -15.04 -11.48
CA LEU A 186 -1.29 -13.83 -10.83
C LEU A 186 -0.01 -14.10 -10.04
N VAL A 187 0.01 -15.16 -9.23
CA VAL A 187 1.21 -15.57 -8.48
C VAL A 187 2.36 -15.94 -9.42
N ALA A 188 2.08 -16.64 -10.51
CA ALA A 188 3.12 -16.98 -11.51
C ALA A 188 3.74 -15.72 -12.15
N ARG A 189 2.92 -14.68 -12.42
CA ARG A 189 3.44 -13.40 -12.94
C ARG A 189 4.29 -12.65 -11.91
N MET A 190 3.92 -12.67 -10.62
CA MET A 190 4.76 -12.11 -9.57
C MET A 190 6.11 -12.84 -9.47
N LYS A 191 6.10 -14.19 -9.49
CA LYS A 191 7.32 -15.00 -9.49
C LYS A 191 8.23 -14.73 -10.71
N ARG A 192 7.63 -14.54 -11.88
CA ARG A 192 8.37 -14.10 -13.09
C ARG A 192 9.05 -12.74 -12.87
N GLY A 193 8.42 -11.82 -12.14
CA GLY A 193 9.01 -10.55 -11.72
C GLY A 193 10.02 -10.66 -10.57
N GLY A 194 10.38 -11.88 -10.16
CA GLY A 194 11.34 -12.14 -9.08
C GLY A 194 10.77 -11.94 -7.68
N VAL A 195 9.44 -11.92 -7.53
CA VAL A 195 8.74 -11.77 -6.26
C VAL A 195 7.97 -13.04 -5.93
N THR A 196 8.27 -13.65 -4.79
CA THR A 196 7.57 -14.83 -4.31
C THR A 196 6.67 -14.44 -3.15
N PRO A 197 5.35 -14.29 -3.39
CA PRO A 197 4.43 -13.89 -2.34
C PRO A 197 4.32 -14.97 -1.25
N THR A 198 4.23 -14.53 0.01
CA THR A 198 4.02 -15.41 1.15
C THR A 198 2.53 -15.74 1.26
N LEU A 199 2.18 -16.99 1.13
CA LEU A 199 0.83 -17.50 1.35
C LEU A 199 0.70 -18.04 2.78
N PRO A 200 -0.52 -18.09 3.37
CA PRO A 200 -0.75 -18.84 4.61
C PRO A 200 -0.31 -20.30 4.44
N GLU A 201 0.18 -20.88 5.53
CA GLU A 201 0.73 -22.23 5.49
C GLU A 201 -0.31 -23.25 5.01
N GLY A 202 0.09 -24.09 4.03
CA GLY A 202 -0.77 -25.11 3.43
C GLY A 202 -1.83 -24.58 2.46
N GLU A 203 -1.96 -23.29 2.26
CA GLU A 203 -2.96 -22.72 1.34
C GLU A 203 -2.48 -22.63 -0.11
N ARG A 204 -3.41 -22.86 -1.03
CA ARG A 204 -3.22 -22.59 -2.45
C ARG A 204 -3.66 -21.16 -2.78
N PRO A 205 -3.10 -20.57 -3.85
CA PRO A 205 -3.55 -19.24 -4.31
C PRO A 205 -5.08 -19.21 -4.56
N GLY A 206 -5.79 -18.40 -3.77
CA GLY A 206 -7.24 -18.21 -3.87
C GLY A 206 -7.62 -16.76 -4.18
N LEU A 207 -8.93 -16.49 -4.30
CA LEU A 207 -9.45 -15.16 -4.66
C LEU A 207 -9.13 -14.07 -3.63
N ALA A 208 -8.88 -14.44 -2.38
CA ALA A 208 -8.49 -13.51 -1.33
C ALA A 208 -7.20 -12.74 -1.66
N ILE A 209 -6.30 -13.29 -2.50
CA ILE A 209 -5.06 -12.63 -2.95
C ILE A 209 -5.36 -11.27 -3.58
N GLY A 210 -6.45 -11.15 -4.34
CA GLY A 210 -6.86 -9.89 -4.97
C GLY A 210 -7.16 -8.76 -3.99
N LEU A 211 -7.40 -9.09 -2.73
CA LEU A 211 -7.72 -8.15 -1.65
C LEU A 211 -6.66 -8.12 -0.54
N GLY A 212 -5.49 -8.72 -0.79
CA GLY A 212 -4.38 -8.72 0.15
C GLY A 212 -4.28 -9.96 1.04
N GLY A 213 -5.00 -11.06 0.70
CA GLY A 213 -4.84 -12.38 1.32
C GLY A 213 -3.52 -13.06 0.95
N VAL A 214 -2.42 -12.31 1.01
CA VAL A 214 -1.06 -12.70 0.67
C VAL A 214 -0.11 -11.74 1.39
N GLY A 215 1.10 -12.19 1.69
CA GLY A 215 2.14 -11.35 2.28
C GLY A 215 3.14 -10.86 1.23
N LEU A 216 3.45 -9.56 1.27
CA LEU A 216 4.50 -8.91 0.48
C LEU A 216 5.21 -7.84 1.31
N SER A 217 6.47 -7.59 1.01
CA SER A 217 7.21 -6.45 1.52
C SER A 217 7.04 -5.22 0.63
N LEU A 218 7.42 -4.04 1.16
CA LEU A 218 7.41 -2.81 0.38
C LEU A 218 8.41 -2.86 -0.80
N GLU A 219 9.60 -3.44 -0.58
CA GLU A 219 10.59 -3.63 -1.63
C GLU A 219 10.04 -4.50 -2.77
N GLU A 220 9.37 -5.62 -2.45
CA GLU A 220 8.75 -6.48 -3.45
C GLU A 220 7.65 -5.78 -4.23
N LEU A 221 6.81 -4.95 -3.58
CA LEU A 221 5.82 -4.14 -4.27
C LEU A 221 6.47 -3.11 -5.20
N VAL A 222 7.48 -2.38 -4.73
CA VAL A 222 8.23 -1.43 -5.57
C VAL A 222 8.86 -2.14 -6.75
N GLN A 223 9.45 -3.34 -6.55
CA GLN A 223 10.00 -4.15 -7.63
C GLN A 223 8.96 -4.48 -8.70
N LEU A 224 7.78 -4.99 -8.32
CA LEU A 224 6.69 -5.27 -9.27
C LEU A 224 6.25 -4.02 -10.04
N TYR A 225 6.18 -2.87 -9.36
CA TYR A 225 5.77 -1.61 -9.97
C TYR A 225 6.80 -1.01 -10.93
N THR A 226 8.09 -1.42 -10.86
CA THR A 226 9.05 -1.10 -11.93
C THR A 226 8.54 -1.61 -13.28
N GLY A 227 7.90 -2.78 -13.30
CA GLY A 227 7.27 -3.33 -14.49
C GLY A 227 6.16 -2.45 -15.06
N LEU A 228 5.35 -1.81 -14.22
CA LEU A 228 4.32 -0.87 -14.67
C LEU A 228 4.91 0.41 -15.25
N SER A 229 6.06 0.87 -14.74
CA SER A 229 6.81 1.99 -15.31
C SER A 229 7.52 1.61 -16.63
N GLN A 230 7.96 0.36 -16.79
CA GLN A 230 8.87 -0.10 -17.85
C GLN A 230 8.22 -1.12 -18.80
N ARG A 231 6.97 -0.85 -19.25
CA ARG A 231 6.28 -1.65 -20.28
C ARG A 231 6.18 -3.15 -19.95
N GLY A 232 6.04 -3.50 -18.68
CA GLY A 232 5.93 -4.87 -18.20
C GLY A 232 7.23 -5.51 -17.76
N ARG A 233 8.38 -4.92 -18.01
CA ARG A 233 9.68 -5.46 -17.63
C ARG A 233 10.04 -5.04 -16.21
N VAL A 234 10.16 -6.02 -15.32
CA VAL A 234 10.50 -5.78 -13.91
C VAL A 234 12.01 -5.71 -13.75
N ALA A 235 12.51 -4.64 -13.15
CA ALA A 235 13.89 -4.51 -12.73
C ALA A 235 14.05 -5.03 -11.29
N ARG A 236 15.04 -5.92 -11.07
CA ARG A 236 15.32 -6.44 -9.73
C ARG A 236 15.95 -5.34 -8.88
N LEU A 237 15.38 -5.11 -7.70
CA LEU A 237 15.89 -4.09 -6.79
C LEU A 237 17.26 -4.49 -6.21
N HIS A 238 18.14 -3.50 -6.08
CA HIS A 238 19.44 -3.62 -5.45
C HIS A 238 19.90 -2.30 -4.86
N SER A 239 20.66 -2.37 -3.79
CA SER A 239 21.25 -1.20 -3.12
C SER A 239 22.77 -1.13 -3.29
N ARG A 240 23.40 -2.12 -3.90
CA ARG A 240 24.87 -2.18 -4.14
C ARG A 240 25.20 -1.68 -5.52
N ALA A 241 26.18 -0.77 -5.60
CA ALA A 241 26.68 -0.24 -6.86
C ALA A 241 27.76 -1.15 -7.51
N ASP A 242 28.43 -1.94 -6.68
CA ASP A 242 29.49 -2.88 -7.05
C ASP A 242 28.97 -4.30 -7.34
N ALA A 243 27.69 -4.54 -7.15
CA ALA A 243 27.09 -5.79 -7.56
C ALA A 243 27.21 -5.98 -9.09
N ALA A 244 27.47 -7.22 -9.54
CA ALA A 244 27.43 -7.54 -10.96
C ALA A 244 26.17 -6.95 -11.59
N ALA A 245 26.30 -6.33 -12.77
CA ALA A 245 25.20 -5.68 -13.46
C ALA A 245 23.93 -6.56 -13.37
N PRO A 246 22.79 -5.99 -12.93
CA PRO A 246 21.57 -6.77 -12.80
C PRO A 246 21.33 -7.53 -14.12
N LYS A 247 21.04 -8.83 -14.02
CA LYS A 247 20.65 -9.59 -15.22
C LYS A 247 19.55 -8.79 -15.94
N PRO A 248 19.62 -8.72 -17.28
CA PRO A 248 18.60 -8.01 -18.04
C PRO A 248 17.21 -8.47 -17.57
N PRO A 249 16.23 -7.55 -17.53
CA PRO A 249 14.90 -7.89 -17.09
C PRO A 249 14.40 -9.10 -17.87
N GLY A 250 13.87 -10.09 -17.15
CA GLY A 250 13.30 -11.30 -17.73
C GLY A 250 12.12 -11.00 -18.66
N GLU A 251 11.39 -12.02 -19.05
CA GLU A 251 10.14 -11.83 -19.79
C GLU A 251 9.20 -10.86 -19.06
N PRO A 252 8.46 -10.03 -19.82
CA PRO A 252 7.51 -9.10 -19.21
C PRO A 252 6.47 -9.83 -18.35
N ILE A 253 6.13 -9.25 -17.21
CA ILE A 253 5.03 -9.76 -16.36
C ILE A 253 3.65 -9.42 -16.91
N LEU A 254 3.57 -8.39 -17.75
CA LEU A 254 2.38 -7.96 -18.50
C LEU A 254 2.81 -7.43 -19.86
N SER A 255 1.91 -7.50 -20.85
CA SER A 255 2.17 -6.92 -22.16
C SER A 255 2.27 -5.39 -22.10
N PRO A 256 3.02 -4.73 -22.99
CA PRO A 256 3.13 -3.28 -23.04
C PRO A 256 1.78 -2.57 -23.18
N GLN A 257 0.84 -3.17 -23.92
CA GLN A 257 -0.51 -2.65 -24.12
C GLN A 257 -1.32 -2.66 -22.81
N ALA A 258 -1.28 -3.78 -22.08
CA ALA A 258 -1.93 -3.92 -20.78
C ALA A 258 -1.36 -2.92 -19.76
N VAL A 259 -0.03 -2.78 -19.69
CA VAL A 259 0.64 -1.80 -18.82
C VAL A 259 0.23 -0.38 -19.17
N TRP A 260 0.14 -0.04 -20.46
CA TRP A 260 -0.31 1.28 -20.87
C TRP A 260 -1.76 1.57 -20.42
N GLN A 261 -2.68 0.61 -20.57
CA GLN A 261 -4.06 0.75 -20.12
C GLN A 261 -4.14 0.99 -18.60
N ILE A 262 -3.38 0.20 -17.81
CA ILE A 262 -3.30 0.38 -16.36
C ILE A 262 -2.77 1.77 -16.01
N THR A 263 -1.67 2.17 -16.63
CA THR A 263 -1.01 3.44 -16.36
C THR A 263 -1.90 4.63 -16.71
N ASP A 264 -2.64 4.52 -17.80
CA ASP A 264 -3.65 5.51 -18.21
C ASP A 264 -4.76 5.66 -17.16
N ILE A 265 -5.29 4.55 -16.65
CA ILE A 265 -6.31 4.55 -15.61
C ILE A 265 -5.76 5.15 -14.30
N LEU A 266 -4.60 4.66 -13.84
CA LEU A 266 -4.02 5.06 -12.55
C LEU A 266 -3.55 6.52 -12.54
N SER A 267 -3.14 7.06 -13.68
CA SER A 267 -2.78 8.48 -13.79
C SER A 267 -3.99 9.43 -13.69
N GLY A 268 -5.19 8.90 -13.89
CA GLY A 268 -6.45 9.63 -13.70
C GLY A 268 -7.00 9.56 -12.27
N VAL A 269 -6.33 8.87 -11.35
CA VAL A 269 -6.72 8.87 -9.93
C VAL A 269 -6.49 10.25 -9.34
N ALA A 270 -7.50 10.79 -8.66
CA ALA A 270 -7.39 12.10 -8.02
C ALA A 270 -6.26 12.11 -6.97
N PRO A 271 -5.39 13.12 -6.96
CA PRO A 271 -4.38 13.27 -5.92
C PRO A 271 -5.05 13.48 -4.55
N PRO A 272 -4.35 13.18 -3.44
CA PRO A 272 -4.84 13.52 -2.11
C PRO A 272 -5.11 15.03 -1.98
N GLN A 273 -6.03 15.38 -1.07
CA GLN A 273 -6.36 16.78 -0.82
C GLN A 273 -5.10 17.58 -0.46
N GLY A 274 -4.90 18.72 -1.10
CA GLY A 274 -3.74 19.59 -0.90
C GLY A 274 -2.42 19.09 -1.54
N ALA A 275 -2.41 17.92 -2.15
CA ALA A 275 -1.21 17.44 -2.86
C ALA A 275 -1.08 18.08 -4.26
N PRO A 276 0.15 18.32 -4.72
CA PRO A 276 0.37 18.86 -6.07
C PRO A 276 -0.03 17.84 -7.15
N ARG A 277 -0.48 18.33 -8.30
CA ARG A 277 -0.77 17.47 -9.47
C ARG A 277 0.54 17.13 -10.18
N LEU A 278 1.13 15.99 -9.84
CA LEU A 278 2.43 15.56 -10.37
C LEU A 278 2.35 14.76 -11.68
N GLY A 279 1.16 14.31 -12.08
CA GLY A 279 1.03 13.48 -13.28
C GLY A 279 1.58 12.06 -13.15
N ILE A 280 1.83 11.59 -11.94
CA ILE A 280 2.23 10.21 -11.64
C ILE A 280 1.04 9.26 -11.73
N ALA A 281 1.31 7.97 -12.00
CA ALA A 281 0.35 6.90 -11.81
C ALA A 281 0.55 6.29 -10.42
N TYR A 282 -0.53 6.04 -9.67
CA TYR A 282 -0.38 5.48 -8.32
C TYR A 282 -1.56 4.61 -7.91
N LYS A 283 -1.31 3.71 -6.96
CA LYS A 283 -2.31 2.85 -6.35
C LYS A 283 -2.14 2.80 -4.83
N THR A 284 -3.25 2.90 -4.13
CA THR A 284 -3.30 2.72 -2.68
C THR A 284 -3.71 1.30 -2.30
N GLY A 285 -3.32 0.88 -1.12
CA GLY A 285 -3.76 -0.34 -0.47
C GLY A 285 -4.03 -0.10 1.00
N THR A 286 -4.94 -0.85 1.57
CA THR A 286 -5.23 -0.86 3.00
C THR A 286 -5.45 -2.31 3.41
N SER A 287 -4.72 -2.80 4.40
CA SER A 287 -4.94 -4.14 4.93
C SER A 287 -6.20 -4.18 5.79
N TYR A 288 -6.76 -5.38 5.93
CA TYR A 288 -7.92 -5.58 6.79
C TYR A 288 -7.59 -5.17 8.25
N GLY A 289 -8.53 -4.46 8.88
CA GLY A 289 -8.39 -4.01 10.27
C GLY A 289 -7.49 -2.78 10.46
N TYR A 290 -7.20 -2.00 9.40
CA TYR A 290 -6.43 -0.75 9.48
C TYR A 290 -5.01 -0.93 10.06
N ARG A 291 -4.34 -2.04 9.75
CA ARG A 291 -2.98 -2.33 10.25
C ARG A 291 -1.89 -1.73 9.36
N ASP A 292 -2.11 -1.77 8.05
CA ASP A 292 -1.16 -1.32 7.06
C ASP A 292 -1.84 -0.41 6.02
N ALA A 293 -1.24 0.74 5.77
CA ALA A 293 -1.63 1.65 4.71
C ALA A 293 -0.48 1.75 3.70
N TRP A 294 -0.81 1.57 2.43
CA TRP A 294 0.14 1.53 1.33
C TRP A 294 -0.17 2.56 0.26
N SER A 295 0.87 3.06 -0.36
CA SER A 295 0.75 3.78 -1.62
C SER A 295 1.99 3.54 -2.45
N VAL A 296 1.81 3.07 -3.69
CA VAL A 296 2.91 2.90 -4.64
C VAL A 296 2.60 3.70 -5.88
N GLY A 297 3.54 4.55 -6.28
CA GLY A 297 3.40 5.41 -7.44
C GLY A 297 4.65 5.40 -8.32
N TYR A 298 4.48 5.75 -9.58
CA TYR A 298 5.56 5.77 -10.55
C TYR A 298 5.36 6.84 -11.61
N ASP A 299 6.48 7.31 -12.12
CA ASP A 299 6.60 8.09 -13.34
C ASP A 299 7.29 7.26 -14.45
N GLY A 300 7.87 7.88 -15.47
CA GLY A 300 8.59 7.16 -16.54
C GLY A 300 9.96 6.64 -16.15
N ARG A 301 10.48 6.94 -14.96
CA ARG A 301 11.83 6.57 -14.52
C ARG A 301 11.92 6.07 -13.08
N HIS A 302 11.06 6.54 -12.19
CA HIS A 302 11.14 6.27 -10.77
C HIS A 302 9.89 5.57 -10.26
N VAL A 303 10.07 4.71 -9.27
CA VAL A 303 9.00 4.12 -8.48
C VAL A 303 9.23 4.49 -7.02
N ILE A 304 8.20 5.01 -6.36
CA ILE A 304 8.21 5.23 -4.92
C ILE A 304 7.12 4.38 -4.29
N GLY A 305 7.50 3.61 -3.28
CA GLY A 305 6.57 2.91 -2.39
C GLY A 305 6.59 3.53 -1.00
N VAL A 306 5.43 3.59 -0.37
CA VAL A 306 5.22 4.07 1.00
C VAL A 306 4.39 3.05 1.76
N TRP A 307 4.86 2.68 2.94
CA TRP A 307 4.12 1.95 3.95
C TRP A 307 3.96 2.81 5.20
N VAL A 308 2.79 2.73 5.83
CA VAL A 308 2.46 3.39 7.09
C VAL A 308 1.73 2.39 7.97
N GLY A 309 2.16 2.26 9.21
CA GLY A 309 1.54 1.34 10.16
C GLY A 309 2.32 1.25 11.46
N ARG A 310 1.93 0.31 12.30
CA ARG A 310 2.67 0.00 13.52
C ARG A 310 3.59 -1.20 13.26
N PRO A 311 4.87 -1.14 13.65
CA PRO A 311 5.79 -2.28 13.50
C PRO A 311 5.31 -3.54 14.23
N ASP A 312 4.63 -3.39 15.36
CA ASP A 312 4.02 -4.48 16.13
C ASP A 312 2.77 -5.10 15.49
N GLY A 313 2.31 -4.56 14.36
CA GLY A 313 1.11 -5.02 13.64
C GLY A 313 -0.21 -4.60 14.27
N GLY A 314 -0.18 -3.73 15.27
CA GLY A 314 -1.38 -3.18 15.88
C GLY A 314 -2.22 -2.35 14.90
N ALA A 315 -3.54 -2.37 15.06
CA ALA A 315 -4.44 -1.55 14.27
C ALA A 315 -4.28 -0.07 14.60
N VAL A 316 -4.40 0.78 13.58
CA VAL A 316 -4.48 2.25 13.73
C VAL A 316 -5.82 2.69 13.15
N PRO A 317 -6.80 3.04 13.99
CA PRO A 317 -8.14 3.36 13.53
C PRO A 317 -8.17 4.44 12.46
N GLY A 318 -8.86 4.17 11.34
CA GLY A 318 -8.95 5.12 10.22
C GLY A 318 -7.71 5.19 9.31
N LEU A 319 -6.66 4.41 9.59
CA LEU A 319 -5.46 4.35 8.76
C LEU A 319 -5.80 3.72 7.40
N THR A 320 -5.84 4.52 6.35
CA THR A 320 -6.05 4.04 4.99
C THR A 320 -4.92 4.47 4.06
N GLY A 321 -4.70 3.70 3.00
CA GLY A 321 -3.70 4.04 1.99
C GLY A 321 -3.91 5.43 1.40
N TYR A 322 -5.16 5.84 1.17
CA TYR A 322 -5.48 7.14 0.61
C TYR A 322 -5.24 8.30 1.59
N LEU A 323 -5.63 8.15 2.86
CA LEU A 323 -5.52 9.23 3.85
C LEU A 323 -4.12 9.34 4.46
N ALA A 324 -3.40 8.23 4.63
CA ALA A 324 -2.12 8.21 5.31
C ALA A 324 -0.92 8.07 4.37
N ALA A 325 -0.92 7.08 3.48
CA ALA A 325 0.25 6.77 2.65
C ALA A 325 0.33 7.61 1.37
N ALA A 326 -0.81 7.92 0.71
CA ALA A 326 -0.80 8.69 -0.53
C ALA A 326 -0.27 10.14 -0.36
N PRO A 327 -0.63 10.91 0.69
CA PRO A 327 -0.03 12.23 0.91
C PRO A 327 1.49 12.16 1.04
N ILE A 328 2.02 11.15 1.73
CA ILE A 328 3.46 10.93 1.90
C ILE A 328 4.11 10.57 0.55
N LEU A 329 3.46 9.75 -0.27
CA LEU A 329 3.93 9.42 -1.61
C LEU A 329 4.10 10.67 -2.47
N PHE A 330 3.08 11.55 -2.51
CA PHE A 330 3.14 12.80 -3.27
C PHE A 330 4.21 13.76 -2.70
N GLU A 331 4.33 13.85 -1.38
CA GLU A 331 5.39 14.63 -0.73
C GLU A 331 6.78 14.07 -1.06
N ALA A 332 6.95 12.75 -1.08
CA ALA A 332 8.21 12.09 -1.44
C ALA A 332 8.61 12.38 -2.90
N PHE A 333 7.68 12.27 -3.86
CA PHE A 333 7.95 12.67 -5.25
C PHE A 333 8.34 14.15 -5.35
N ALA A 334 7.56 15.05 -4.76
CA ALA A 334 7.80 16.49 -4.83
C ALA A 334 9.15 16.89 -4.18
N LYS A 335 9.54 16.23 -3.09
CA LYS A 335 10.76 16.55 -2.32
C LYS A 335 11.98 15.71 -2.71
N SER A 336 11.84 14.69 -3.55
CA SER A 336 12.98 13.87 -4.00
C SER A 336 14.08 14.70 -4.70
N GLY A 337 13.70 15.78 -5.35
CA GLY A 337 14.60 16.58 -6.16
C GLY A 337 14.95 15.98 -7.52
N LEU A 338 14.35 14.83 -7.87
CA LEU A 338 14.65 14.13 -9.14
C LEU A 338 13.80 14.64 -10.34
N GLY A 339 12.77 15.45 -10.06
CA GLY A 339 11.80 15.83 -11.07
C GLY A 339 10.87 14.66 -11.44
N ILE A 340 9.86 14.95 -12.26
CA ILE A 340 8.93 13.93 -12.77
C ILE A 340 9.31 13.60 -14.21
N ALA A 341 9.63 12.34 -14.46
CA ALA A 341 9.97 11.85 -15.78
C ALA A 341 8.71 11.58 -16.61
N PRO A 342 8.71 11.92 -17.92
CA PRO A 342 7.59 11.63 -18.80
C PRO A 342 7.37 10.13 -18.93
N ARG A 343 6.11 9.72 -18.92
CA ARG A 343 5.74 8.32 -19.12
C ARG A 343 6.05 7.85 -20.54
N PRO A 344 6.32 6.54 -20.75
CA PRO A 344 6.52 5.99 -22.09
C PRO A 344 5.32 6.29 -23.00
N ARG A 345 5.60 6.56 -24.27
CA ARG A 345 4.54 6.73 -25.29
C ARG A 345 3.70 5.45 -25.40
N PRO A 346 2.42 5.59 -25.83
CA PRO A 346 1.58 4.41 -26.10
C PRO A 346 2.30 3.42 -27.03
N PRO A 347 2.28 2.12 -26.74
CA PRO A 347 2.84 1.12 -27.64
C PRO A 347 1.97 0.95 -28.89
N ALA A 348 2.51 0.36 -29.94
CA ALA A 348 1.72 0.01 -31.12
C ALA A 348 0.52 -0.88 -30.73
N GLY A 349 -0.65 -0.59 -31.30
CA GLY A 349 -1.90 -1.30 -30.96
C GLY A 349 -2.56 -0.86 -29.65
N ALA A 350 -2.00 0.08 -28.93
CA ALA A 350 -2.69 0.69 -27.79
C ALA A 350 -3.81 1.59 -28.29
N VAL A 351 -5.04 1.27 -27.91
CA VAL A 351 -6.22 2.04 -28.31
C VAL A 351 -7.01 2.49 -27.09
N ARG A 352 -7.59 3.67 -27.19
CA ARG A 352 -8.55 4.20 -26.22
C ARG A 352 -9.88 4.29 -26.97
N LEU A 353 -10.85 3.46 -26.60
CA LEU A 353 -12.15 3.37 -27.21
C LEU A 353 -13.21 3.86 -26.23
N ALA A 354 -14.13 4.70 -26.70
CA ALA A 354 -15.35 4.99 -25.95
C ALA A 354 -16.22 3.73 -25.88
N ARG A 355 -17.12 3.65 -24.89
CA ARG A 355 -18.00 2.48 -24.72
C ARG A 355 -18.80 2.12 -25.98
N ALA A 356 -19.26 3.12 -26.73
CA ALA A 356 -20.02 2.93 -27.96
C ALA A 356 -19.19 2.29 -29.10
N GLU A 357 -17.88 2.50 -29.08
CA GLU A 357 -16.92 1.98 -30.06
C GLU A 357 -16.44 0.57 -29.75
N LEU A 358 -16.72 0.08 -28.51
CA LEU A 358 -16.32 -1.26 -28.12
C LEU A 358 -17.08 -2.32 -28.93
N PRO A 359 -16.41 -3.41 -29.34
CA PRO A 359 -17.08 -4.61 -29.85
C PRO A 359 -18.17 -5.07 -28.87
N PHE A 360 -19.28 -5.56 -29.37
CA PHE A 360 -20.46 -5.92 -28.55
C PHE A 360 -20.07 -6.84 -27.38
N ALA A 361 -19.23 -7.86 -27.62
CA ALA A 361 -18.76 -8.79 -26.60
C ALA A 361 -17.91 -8.15 -25.49
N GLN A 362 -17.30 -6.98 -25.74
CA GLN A 362 -16.47 -6.27 -24.78
C GLN A 362 -17.19 -5.08 -24.11
N ARG A 363 -18.46 -4.83 -24.45
CA ARG A 363 -19.22 -3.74 -23.80
C ARG A 363 -19.60 -4.03 -22.35
N ARG A 364 -19.75 -5.31 -22.00
CA ARG A 364 -20.06 -5.77 -20.63
C ARG A 364 -19.25 -7.03 -20.32
N PHE A 365 -18.64 -7.05 -19.16
CA PHE A 365 -17.98 -8.25 -18.64
C PHE A 365 -19.05 -9.23 -18.13
N ALA A 366 -19.02 -10.46 -18.65
CA ALA A 366 -19.89 -11.52 -18.20
C ALA A 366 -19.32 -12.20 -16.96
N PRO A 367 -20.13 -12.47 -15.91
CA PRO A 367 -19.68 -13.21 -14.75
C PRO A 367 -19.23 -14.63 -15.11
N SER A 368 -18.31 -15.19 -14.32
CA SER A 368 -17.88 -16.57 -14.50
C SER A 368 -18.98 -17.55 -14.08
N ALA A 369 -18.90 -18.79 -14.59
CA ALA A 369 -19.83 -19.86 -14.20
C ALA A 369 -19.74 -20.24 -12.70
N ARG A 370 -18.70 -19.79 -12.00
CA ARG A 370 -18.51 -20.00 -10.55
C ARG A 370 -19.24 -18.97 -9.70
N GLU A 371 -19.60 -17.83 -10.31
CA GLU A 371 -20.32 -16.79 -9.62
C GLU A 371 -21.80 -17.13 -9.57
N SER A 372 -22.37 -17.25 -8.37
CA SER A 372 -23.80 -17.33 -8.16
C SER A 372 -24.36 -15.97 -7.76
N ALA A 373 -25.46 -15.58 -8.38
CA ALA A 373 -26.25 -14.45 -7.92
C ALA A 373 -26.99 -14.87 -6.65
N ASP A 374 -26.43 -14.59 -5.49
CA ASP A 374 -27.25 -14.57 -4.26
C ASP A 374 -28.21 -13.39 -4.40
N ALA A 375 -29.49 -13.66 -4.55
CA ALA A 375 -30.51 -12.62 -4.40
C ALA A 375 -30.32 -12.02 -2.99
N PRO A 376 -30.05 -10.72 -2.86
CA PRO A 376 -29.76 -10.14 -1.56
C PRO A 376 -31.05 -10.09 -0.73
N VAL A 377 -31.24 -11.06 0.14
CA VAL A 377 -31.98 -10.78 1.38
C VAL A 377 -31.08 -9.81 2.14
N GLU A 378 -31.48 -8.55 2.25
CA GLU A 378 -30.70 -7.54 2.95
C GLU A 378 -30.47 -8.02 4.40
N PRO A 379 -29.26 -8.44 4.77
CA PRO A 379 -28.99 -9.02 6.10
C PRO A 379 -29.24 -7.95 7.17
N ALA A 380 -29.46 -8.34 8.40
CA ALA A 380 -29.45 -7.43 9.53
C ALA A 380 -28.10 -6.67 9.59
N PRO A 381 -28.06 -5.45 10.17
CA PRO A 381 -26.78 -4.76 10.34
C PRO A 381 -25.83 -5.59 11.20
N GLU A 382 -24.54 -5.54 10.87
CA GLU A 382 -23.44 -6.19 11.62
C GLU A 382 -22.32 -5.17 11.75
N ILE A 383 -21.80 -4.98 12.96
CA ILE A 383 -20.62 -4.13 13.16
C ILE A 383 -19.37 -4.94 12.81
N VAL A 384 -18.74 -4.60 11.70
CA VAL A 384 -17.54 -5.29 11.18
C VAL A 384 -16.27 -4.72 11.79
N TYR A 385 -16.31 -3.42 12.14
CA TYR A 385 -15.20 -2.75 12.81
C TYR A 385 -15.71 -1.68 13.79
N PRO A 386 -15.19 -1.64 15.01
CA PRO A 386 -14.24 -2.59 15.60
C PRO A 386 -14.89 -3.98 15.82
N PRO A 387 -14.10 -5.07 15.75
CA PRO A 387 -14.64 -6.40 16.04
C PRO A 387 -14.98 -6.56 17.54
N GLN A 388 -15.86 -7.50 17.84
CA GLN A 388 -16.24 -7.83 19.22
C GLN A 388 -14.99 -8.12 20.09
N GLY A 389 -14.91 -7.49 21.24
CA GLY A 389 -13.82 -7.68 22.21
C GLY A 389 -12.51 -6.99 21.82
N ALA A 390 -12.48 -6.18 20.77
CA ALA A 390 -11.27 -5.49 20.34
C ALA A 390 -10.73 -4.54 21.40
N ARG A 391 -9.40 -4.53 21.58
CA ARG A 391 -8.68 -3.47 22.29
C ARG A 391 -8.15 -2.48 21.26
N VAL A 392 -8.48 -1.22 21.41
CA VAL A 392 -8.13 -0.16 20.42
C VAL A 392 -7.41 0.97 21.13
N ASP A 393 -6.14 1.17 20.78
CA ASP A 393 -5.34 2.27 21.29
C ASP A 393 -5.64 3.54 20.45
N LEU A 394 -6.31 4.49 21.05
CA LEU A 394 -6.69 5.78 20.48
C LEU A 394 -5.85 6.94 21.03
N GLY A 395 -4.83 6.64 21.82
CA GLY A 395 -4.00 7.64 22.47
C GLY A 395 -4.69 8.40 23.61
N LEU A 396 -5.82 7.89 24.12
CA LEU A 396 -6.63 8.55 25.14
C LEU A 396 -5.86 8.85 26.44
N ARG A 397 -4.91 7.96 26.80
CA ARG A 397 -4.05 8.13 27.98
C ARG A 397 -2.97 9.20 27.78
N ALA A 398 -2.64 9.54 26.54
CA ALA A 398 -1.62 10.52 26.19
C ALA A 398 -2.21 11.91 25.88
N GLY A 399 -3.51 12.11 26.08
CA GLY A 399 -4.19 13.38 25.81
C GLY A 399 -4.45 13.67 24.33
N ALA A 400 -4.13 12.74 23.44
CA ALA A 400 -4.42 12.85 22.00
C ALA A 400 -5.58 11.90 21.66
N THR A 401 -6.74 12.44 21.36
CA THR A 401 -7.93 11.65 21.04
C THR A 401 -8.01 11.42 19.53
N MET A 402 -7.76 10.20 19.08
CA MET A 402 -8.05 9.81 17.69
C MET A 402 -9.49 9.28 17.58
N PRO A 403 -10.23 9.63 16.52
CA PRO A 403 -11.57 9.10 16.31
C PRO A 403 -11.50 7.60 15.98
N LEU A 404 -12.37 6.82 16.60
CA LEU A 404 -12.57 5.41 16.29
C LEU A 404 -13.35 5.29 14.98
N ALA A 405 -12.78 4.65 13.98
CA ALA A 405 -13.51 4.27 12.78
C ALA A 405 -14.56 3.21 13.10
N LEU A 406 -15.76 3.38 12.59
CA LEU A 406 -16.88 2.44 12.71
C LEU A 406 -17.24 1.93 11.32
N LYS A 407 -17.55 0.64 11.21
CA LYS A 407 -17.90 0.02 9.94
C LYS A 407 -18.98 -1.02 10.14
N ILE A 408 -20.05 -0.94 9.34
CA ILE A 408 -21.14 -1.90 9.35
C ILE A 408 -21.30 -2.58 8.01
N ASN A 409 -21.82 -3.78 8.05
CA ASN A 409 -22.28 -4.54 6.90
C ASN A 409 -23.78 -4.80 7.05
N GLY A 410 -24.49 -4.91 5.94
CA GLY A 410 -25.94 -5.12 5.94
C GLY A 410 -26.72 -3.95 6.55
N GLY A 411 -27.97 -4.20 6.87
CA GLY A 411 -28.90 -3.21 7.41
C GLY A 411 -29.36 -2.18 6.38
N ARG A 412 -30.51 -1.59 6.64
CA ARG A 412 -31.14 -0.58 5.78
C ARG A 412 -30.98 0.82 6.38
N ALA A 413 -30.41 1.74 5.63
CA ALA A 413 -30.33 3.15 6.04
C ALA A 413 -31.73 3.78 6.18
N PRO A 414 -31.95 4.75 7.07
CA PRO A 414 -30.95 5.42 7.92
C PRO A 414 -30.53 4.59 9.14
N PHE A 415 -29.25 4.73 9.52
CA PHE A 415 -28.67 4.08 10.68
C PHE A 415 -28.67 5.03 11.89
N ARG A 416 -28.95 4.48 13.08
CA ARG A 416 -28.80 5.17 14.36
C ARG A 416 -27.69 4.50 15.15
N TRP A 417 -26.76 5.29 15.65
CA TRP A 417 -25.66 4.78 16.44
C TRP A 417 -25.83 5.16 17.92
N LEU A 418 -25.48 4.22 18.77
CA LEU A 418 -25.41 4.44 20.22
C LEU A 418 -24.01 4.06 20.69
N ALA A 419 -23.43 4.87 21.59
CA ALA A 419 -22.24 4.53 22.35
C ALA A 419 -22.63 4.49 23.84
N ASN A 420 -22.40 3.38 24.51
CA ASN A 420 -22.79 3.16 25.92
C ASN A 420 -24.28 3.48 26.16
N GLY A 421 -25.15 3.12 25.21
CA GLY A 421 -26.59 3.38 25.27
C GLY A 421 -27.02 4.82 24.95
N ARG A 422 -26.08 5.73 24.73
CA ARG A 422 -26.38 7.14 24.39
C ARG A 422 -26.30 7.37 22.89
N PRO A 423 -27.25 8.10 22.26
CA PRO A 423 -27.20 8.42 20.86
C PRO A 423 -25.97 9.25 20.49
N VAL A 424 -25.25 8.84 19.43
CA VAL A 424 -24.13 9.60 18.88
C VAL A 424 -24.49 10.13 17.48
N ARG A 425 -24.12 11.40 17.23
CA ARG A 425 -24.41 12.05 15.94
C ARG A 425 -23.38 11.63 14.90
N LEU A 426 -23.70 10.57 14.16
CA LEU A 426 -22.90 10.08 13.04
C LEU A 426 -23.73 10.09 11.76
N SER A 427 -23.08 9.88 10.61
CA SER A 427 -23.77 9.81 9.33
C SER A 427 -24.82 8.70 9.33
N ALA A 428 -26.08 9.07 9.18
CA ALA A 428 -27.21 8.13 9.17
C ALA A 428 -27.31 7.31 7.88
N ARG A 429 -26.65 7.70 6.80
CA ARG A 429 -26.76 7.02 5.50
C ARG A 429 -25.51 6.23 5.10
N ARG A 430 -24.36 6.51 5.72
CA ARG A 430 -23.10 5.84 5.41
C ARG A 430 -22.89 4.61 6.29
N ARG A 431 -22.33 3.56 5.71
CA ARG A 431 -21.92 2.35 6.42
C ARG A 431 -20.58 2.48 7.13
N THR A 432 -19.93 3.62 6.98
CA THR A 432 -18.71 4.00 7.68
C THR A 432 -18.92 5.29 8.44
N ALA A 433 -18.39 5.38 9.65
CA ALA A 433 -18.45 6.57 10.48
C ALA A 433 -17.16 6.68 11.32
N ALA A 434 -16.92 7.86 11.88
CA ALA A 434 -15.84 8.08 12.84
C ALA A 434 -16.49 8.62 14.14
N TRP A 435 -16.23 7.94 15.25
CA TRP A 435 -16.73 8.34 16.57
C TRP A 435 -15.55 8.72 17.48
N THR A 436 -15.64 9.87 18.10
CA THR A 436 -14.65 10.31 19.09
C THR A 436 -15.17 9.94 20.48
N PRO A 437 -14.53 8.99 21.18
CA PRO A 437 -14.93 8.61 22.53
C PRO A 437 -14.61 9.72 23.53
N ASP A 438 -15.35 9.73 24.61
CA ASP A 438 -15.21 10.66 25.74
C ASP A 438 -14.19 10.20 26.79
N GLY A 439 -13.65 8.98 26.67
CA GLY A 439 -12.65 8.47 27.58
C GLY A 439 -12.20 7.04 27.28
N ALA A 440 -11.15 6.60 27.99
CA ALA A 440 -10.65 5.24 27.95
C ALA A 440 -11.55 4.30 28.77
N GLY A 441 -11.58 3.01 28.40
CA GLY A 441 -12.32 1.98 29.12
C GLY A 441 -13.18 1.11 28.21
N ALA A 442 -14.03 0.29 28.86
CA ALA A 442 -14.99 -0.56 28.16
C ALA A 442 -16.09 0.29 27.52
N SER A 443 -16.39 0.07 26.26
CA SER A 443 -17.45 0.77 25.53
C SER A 443 -18.29 -0.22 24.73
N THR A 444 -19.60 -0.04 24.75
CA THR A 444 -20.55 -0.78 23.93
C THR A 444 -21.03 0.11 22.79
N LEU A 445 -20.79 -0.33 21.56
CA LEU A 445 -21.27 0.35 20.34
C LEU A 445 -22.44 -0.44 19.78
N THR A 446 -23.54 0.26 19.50
CA THR A 446 -24.75 -0.32 18.91
C THR A 446 -25.15 0.45 17.66
N VAL A 447 -25.51 -0.26 16.61
CA VAL A 447 -26.13 0.28 15.41
C VAL A 447 -27.54 -0.27 15.27
N ILE A 448 -28.48 0.60 14.92
CA ILE A 448 -29.89 0.25 14.66
C ILE A 448 -30.21 0.73 13.24
N ASP A 449 -30.77 -0.13 12.43
CA ASP A 449 -31.17 0.16 11.04
C ASP A 449 -32.60 0.71 10.95
N ALA A 450 -33.02 1.12 9.74
CA ALA A 450 -34.36 1.65 9.47
C ALA A 450 -35.48 0.64 9.74
N ALA A 451 -35.17 -0.66 9.73
CA ALA A 451 -36.14 -1.72 10.06
C ALA A 451 -36.16 -2.06 11.55
N GLY A 452 -35.42 -1.32 12.39
CA GLY A 452 -35.33 -1.54 13.83
C GLY A 452 -34.42 -2.70 14.25
N ARG A 453 -33.72 -3.34 13.31
CA ARG A 453 -32.78 -4.42 13.59
C ARG A 453 -31.49 -3.82 14.13
N ALA A 454 -30.90 -4.42 15.17
CA ALA A 454 -29.76 -3.90 15.86
C ALA A 454 -28.58 -4.91 15.89
N ALA A 455 -27.36 -4.36 15.95
CA ALA A 455 -26.14 -5.10 16.27
C ALA A 455 -25.32 -4.32 17.29
N SER A 456 -24.62 -5.03 18.16
CA SER A 456 -23.78 -4.43 19.20
C SER A 456 -22.43 -5.12 19.28
N VAL A 457 -21.37 -4.36 19.60
CA VAL A 457 -20.04 -4.88 19.93
C VAL A 457 -19.51 -4.21 21.18
N ASN A 458 -18.80 -4.97 21.99
CA ASN A 458 -18.07 -4.46 23.15
C ASN A 458 -16.60 -4.32 22.76
N VAL A 459 -16.02 -3.19 23.11
CA VAL A 459 -14.62 -2.86 22.83
C VAL A 459 -13.96 -2.24 24.05
N PHE A 460 -12.66 -2.33 24.15
CA PHE A 460 -11.89 -1.66 25.18
C PHE A 460 -11.01 -0.59 24.52
N LEU A 461 -11.17 0.67 24.94
CA LEU A 461 -10.47 1.82 24.40
C LEU A 461 -9.32 2.23 25.32
N GLU A 462 -8.14 2.48 24.76
CA GLU A 462 -6.93 2.85 25.48
C GLU A 462 -6.34 4.18 24.99
#